data_2dd8a6fd59b9eec7413ce8de7d6e7051
#
_entry.id   2dd8a6fd59b9eec7413ce8de7d6e7051
#
_cell.length_a   1.000
_cell.length_b   1.000
_cell.length_c   1.000
_cell.angle_alpha   90.00
_cell.angle_beta   90.00
_cell.angle_gamma   90.00
#
_symmetry.space_group_name_H-M   'P 1'
#
loop_
_entity.id
_entity.type
_entity.pdbx_description
1 polymer ?
#
loop_
_entity_poly.entity_id
_entity_poly.type
_entity_poly.pdbx_seq_one_letter_code
_entity_poly.pdbx_strand_id
1 'polypeptide(L)'
;MSGKEYFPKRAMSIHAHPDDQEFTVAGTLARWVEAGCEVMSVIVTSGEAGSNEPSRDADYKPELARLREAEQSSANAALGIQETVFLHYPDGELEPTLSLRRELARLIRRYKPEAVVTGDPQGVFYGNGYINHPDHRATAQAALYAVFPSSETRLIFTDLLIDGYEPHKVKRLYVHGSEKSDTWVDIAATIGIKISALKKHVSQLGDWDPEKMIREWAAEEAKEHGLEYAEAYKVNASQSSQRHETKEKKIWSFINSTTTSSLNSSKPTKPPFLKTPA
;
A
#
# COMPACT_ATOMS: atom_id res chain seq x y z
N MET A 1 -11.42 12.09 -13.86
CA MET A 1 -12.48 11.06 -13.91
C MET A 1 -12.33 10.20 -12.66
N SER A 2 -13.23 10.34 -11.69
CA SER A 2 -13.24 9.57 -10.46
C SER A 2 -13.60 8.12 -10.79
N GLY A 3 -12.61 7.28 -11.04
CA GLY A 3 -12.80 5.84 -11.04
C GLY A 3 -13.13 5.41 -9.60
N LYS A 4 -14.04 4.43 -9.44
CA LYS A 4 -14.38 3.87 -8.13
C LYS A 4 -13.09 3.45 -7.44
N GLU A 5 -12.84 4.01 -6.25
CA GLU A 5 -11.67 3.69 -5.44
C GLU A 5 -11.60 2.19 -5.17
N TYR A 6 -10.39 1.63 -5.17
CA TYR A 6 -10.21 0.20 -4.97
C TYR A 6 -9.85 -0.10 -3.52
N PHE A 7 -10.66 -0.93 -2.89
CA PHE A 7 -10.41 -1.47 -1.55
C PHE A 7 -10.18 -2.98 -1.64
N PRO A 8 -8.96 -3.48 -1.35
CA PRO A 8 -8.69 -4.91 -1.34
C PRO A 8 -9.35 -5.57 -0.11
N LYS A 9 -9.69 -6.86 -0.22
CA LYS A 9 -10.11 -7.64 0.96
C LYS A 9 -8.92 -8.01 1.83
N ARG A 10 -7.78 -8.29 1.22
CA ARG A 10 -6.51 -8.57 1.89
C ARG A 10 -5.40 -7.82 1.20
N ALA A 11 -4.54 -7.18 1.98
CA ALA A 11 -3.35 -6.50 1.50
C ALA A 11 -2.10 -6.94 2.27
N MET A 12 -0.95 -6.83 1.63
CA MET A 12 0.35 -7.08 2.24
C MET A 12 1.23 -5.85 2.05
N SER A 13 1.76 -5.30 3.13
CA SER A 13 2.75 -4.23 3.14
C SER A 13 4.12 -4.86 3.35
N ILE A 14 5.11 -4.54 2.51
CA ILE A 14 6.47 -5.12 2.57
C ILE A 14 7.49 -3.99 2.61
N HIS A 15 8.17 -3.83 3.75
CA HIS A 15 9.14 -2.76 3.99
C HIS A 15 10.44 -3.30 4.61
N ALA A 16 11.51 -2.54 4.53
CA ALA A 16 12.83 -2.96 5.01
C ALA A 16 12.93 -2.90 6.52
N HIS A 17 12.56 -1.77 7.12
CA HIS A 17 12.77 -1.49 8.54
C HIS A 17 11.46 -1.18 9.27
N PRO A 18 11.41 -1.37 10.59
CA PRO A 18 10.39 -0.76 11.43
C PRO A 18 10.40 0.77 11.24
N ASP A 19 9.23 1.38 11.03
CA ASP A 19 8.91 2.79 10.72
C ASP A 19 8.74 3.15 9.23
N ASP A 20 9.37 2.47 8.29
CA ASP A 20 9.27 2.77 6.85
C ASP A 20 7.80 2.88 6.38
N GLN A 21 6.97 1.94 6.83
CA GLN A 21 5.55 1.87 6.49
C GLN A 21 4.81 3.12 6.98
N GLU A 22 5.13 3.57 8.19
CA GLU A 22 4.48 4.70 8.83
C GLU A 22 4.88 6.02 8.18
N PHE A 23 6.13 6.17 7.76
CA PHE A 23 6.57 7.32 6.99
C PHE A 23 5.90 7.40 5.62
N THR A 24 5.61 6.26 4.98
CA THR A 24 5.27 6.22 3.55
C THR A 24 3.79 5.94 3.28
N VAL A 25 3.25 4.80 3.72
CA VAL A 25 1.97 4.25 3.20
C VAL A 25 0.89 4.05 4.27
N ALA A 26 1.15 4.40 5.52
CA ALA A 26 0.25 4.08 6.64
C ALA A 26 -1.12 4.75 6.55
N GLY A 27 -1.24 5.91 5.89
CA GLY A 27 -2.53 6.55 5.63
C GLY A 27 -3.44 5.69 4.75
N THR A 28 -2.89 5.13 3.68
CA THR A 28 -3.58 4.18 2.79
C THR A 28 -3.93 2.89 3.50
N LEU A 29 -3.00 2.33 4.29
CA LEU A 29 -3.24 1.08 5.03
C LEU A 29 -4.35 1.26 6.06
N ALA A 30 -4.34 2.36 6.83
CA ALA A 30 -5.40 2.69 7.79
C ALA A 30 -6.77 2.81 7.08
N ARG A 31 -6.80 3.49 5.94
CA ARG A 31 -8.02 3.62 5.13
C ARG A 31 -8.56 2.28 4.64
N TRP A 32 -7.67 1.38 4.22
CA TRP A 32 -8.08 0.03 3.82
C TRP A 32 -8.60 -0.78 4.99
N VAL A 33 -7.94 -0.70 6.16
CA VAL A 33 -8.40 -1.37 7.39
C VAL A 33 -9.78 -0.86 7.82
N GLU A 34 -10.02 0.45 7.81
CA GLU A 34 -11.33 1.05 8.08
C GLU A 34 -12.42 0.55 7.12
N ALA A 35 -12.05 0.25 5.87
CA ALA A 35 -12.95 -0.34 4.88
C ALA A 35 -13.12 -1.88 5.02
N GLY A 36 -12.52 -2.50 6.04
CA GLY A 36 -12.62 -3.93 6.32
C GLY A 36 -11.56 -4.80 5.63
N CYS A 37 -10.47 -4.20 5.14
CA CYS A 37 -9.33 -4.95 4.61
C CYS A 37 -8.53 -5.60 5.74
N GLU A 38 -8.21 -6.88 5.60
CA GLU A 38 -7.19 -7.54 6.41
C GLU A 38 -5.81 -7.17 5.85
N VAL A 39 -4.91 -6.65 6.70
CA VAL A 39 -3.56 -6.27 6.29
C VAL A 39 -2.52 -7.09 7.05
N MET A 40 -1.56 -7.65 6.30
CA MET A 40 -0.33 -8.22 6.84
C MET A 40 0.82 -7.23 6.62
N SER A 41 1.53 -6.87 7.68
CA SER A 41 2.77 -6.10 7.64
C SER A 41 3.96 -7.05 7.66
N VAL A 42 4.84 -6.95 6.66
CA VAL A 42 6.09 -7.72 6.55
C VAL A 42 7.25 -6.76 6.61
N ILE A 43 8.08 -6.91 7.63
CA ILE A 43 9.29 -6.12 7.86
C ILE A 43 10.49 -7.04 7.69
N VAL A 44 11.39 -6.67 6.80
CA VAL A 44 12.46 -7.58 6.35
C VAL A 44 13.61 -7.67 7.34
N THR A 45 14.01 -6.54 7.96
CA THR A 45 15.02 -6.47 9.02
C THR A 45 14.36 -6.05 10.33
N SER A 46 15.09 -6.14 11.44
CA SER A 46 14.60 -5.58 12.71
C SER A 46 15.11 -4.16 12.96
N GLY A 47 15.83 -3.57 12.01
CA GLY A 47 16.38 -2.22 12.12
C GLY A 47 17.46 -2.08 13.20
N GLU A 48 18.18 -3.16 13.50
CA GLU A 48 19.12 -3.26 14.62
C GLU A 48 20.42 -2.47 14.44
N ALA A 49 20.67 -1.95 13.22
CA ALA A 49 21.80 -1.06 12.95
C ALA A 49 21.41 0.44 13.00
N GLY A 50 20.15 0.76 13.25
CA GLY A 50 19.61 2.13 13.21
C GLY A 50 19.96 3.00 14.42
N SER A 51 21.21 3.02 14.85
CA SER A 51 21.71 3.93 15.90
C SER A 51 23.12 4.41 15.60
N ASN A 52 23.34 5.73 15.75
CA ASN A 52 24.65 6.35 15.69
C ASN A 52 25.14 6.81 17.08
N GLU A 53 24.55 6.32 18.16
CA GLU A 53 24.92 6.63 19.53
C GLU A 53 26.32 6.07 19.83
N PRO A 54 27.34 6.89 20.16
CA PRO A 54 28.71 6.42 20.36
C PRO A 54 28.89 5.44 21.53
N SER A 55 27.94 5.41 22.46
CA SER A 55 27.94 4.49 23.60
C SER A 55 27.38 3.09 23.27
N ARG A 56 26.89 2.88 22.04
CA ARG A 56 26.26 1.64 21.58
C ARG A 56 27.14 0.97 20.54
N ASP A 57 27.47 -0.27 20.78
CA ASP A 57 28.29 -1.11 19.90
C ASP A 57 27.48 -2.36 19.42
N ALA A 58 28.19 -3.34 18.88
CA ALA A 58 27.56 -4.53 18.33
C ALA A 58 26.69 -5.32 19.35
N ASP A 59 27.01 -5.25 20.64
CA ASP A 59 26.28 -5.95 21.71
C ASP A 59 24.88 -5.32 21.94
N TYR A 60 24.67 -4.10 21.49
CA TYR A 60 23.39 -3.41 21.59
C TYR A 60 22.37 -3.85 20.49
N LYS A 61 22.83 -4.38 19.35
CA LYS A 61 21.97 -4.77 18.23
C LYS A 61 20.76 -5.64 18.64
N PRO A 62 20.90 -6.72 19.45
CA PRO A 62 19.75 -7.55 19.82
C PRO A 62 18.72 -6.83 20.71
N GLU A 63 19.15 -5.84 21.50
CA GLU A 63 18.24 -5.03 22.32
C GLU A 63 17.45 -4.06 21.42
N LEU A 64 18.16 -3.37 20.52
CA LEU A 64 17.53 -2.46 19.56
C LEU A 64 16.55 -3.18 18.64
N ALA A 65 16.88 -4.37 18.14
CA ALA A 65 15.97 -5.21 17.36
C ALA A 65 14.65 -5.43 18.11
N ARG A 66 14.72 -5.94 19.35
CA ARG A 66 13.51 -6.19 20.16
C ARG A 66 12.70 -4.93 20.43
N LEU A 67 13.37 -3.81 20.68
CA LEU A 67 12.71 -2.52 20.90
C LEU A 67 11.97 -2.07 19.66
N ARG A 68 12.62 -2.05 18.50
CA ARG A 68 12.02 -1.62 17.24
C ARG A 68 10.89 -2.54 16.76
N GLU A 69 10.99 -3.85 16.98
CA GLU A 69 9.90 -4.79 16.71
C GLU A 69 8.67 -4.53 17.59
N ALA A 70 8.87 -4.20 18.88
CA ALA A 70 7.79 -3.85 19.78
C ALA A 70 7.13 -2.52 19.39
N GLU A 71 7.92 -1.53 18.96
CA GLU A 71 7.43 -0.25 18.43
C GLU A 71 6.61 -0.46 17.16
N GLN A 72 7.11 -1.26 16.19
CA GLN A 72 6.37 -1.59 14.97
C GLN A 72 5.05 -2.33 15.27
N SER A 73 5.08 -3.26 16.23
CA SER A 73 3.86 -3.96 16.63
C SER A 73 2.83 -2.99 17.24
N SER A 74 3.30 -2.00 18.01
CA SER A 74 2.45 -0.94 18.56
C SER A 74 1.91 0.01 17.50
N ALA A 75 2.72 0.35 16.49
CA ALA A 75 2.33 1.14 15.32
C ALA A 75 1.27 0.41 14.50
N ASN A 76 1.49 -0.88 14.20
CA ASN A 76 0.53 -1.73 13.50
C ASN A 76 -0.81 -1.84 14.24
N ALA A 77 -0.78 -1.98 15.58
CA ALA A 77 -2.01 -1.97 16.39
C ALA A 77 -2.77 -0.64 16.28
N ALA A 78 -2.06 0.50 16.23
CA ALA A 78 -2.68 1.81 16.03
C ALA A 78 -3.32 1.97 14.63
N LEU A 79 -2.78 1.28 13.61
CA LEU A 79 -3.34 1.19 12.25
C LEU A 79 -4.47 0.16 12.13
N GLY A 80 -4.71 -0.67 13.16
CA GLY A 80 -5.64 -1.79 13.11
C GLY A 80 -5.11 -3.03 12.36
N ILE A 81 -3.80 -3.10 12.11
CA ILE A 81 -3.12 -4.24 11.48
C ILE A 81 -2.83 -5.28 12.55
N GLN A 82 -3.30 -6.52 12.35
CA GLN A 82 -3.22 -7.59 13.35
C GLN A 82 -2.11 -8.61 13.08
N GLU A 83 -1.64 -8.75 11.85
CA GLU A 83 -0.59 -9.70 11.48
C GLU A 83 0.68 -8.97 11.08
N THR A 84 1.76 -9.18 11.87
CA THR A 84 3.10 -8.65 11.60
C THR A 84 4.07 -9.81 11.48
N VAL A 85 4.92 -9.78 10.46
CA VAL A 85 5.97 -10.77 10.22
C VAL A 85 7.31 -10.05 10.12
N PHE A 86 8.24 -10.39 11.01
CA PHE A 86 9.64 -9.97 10.93
C PHE A 86 10.45 -11.10 10.31
N LEU A 87 11.25 -10.79 9.27
CA LEU A 87 12.06 -11.80 8.58
C LEU A 87 13.47 -11.91 9.13
N HIS A 88 13.90 -10.96 9.96
CA HIS A 88 15.19 -10.95 10.67
C HIS A 88 16.42 -11.06 9.74
N TYR A 89 16.34 -10.47 8.56
CA TYR A 89 17.54 -10.28 7.73
C TYR A 89 18.42 -9.19 8.36
N PRO A 90 19.75 -9.28 8.21
CA PRO A 90 20.66 -8.28 8.76
C PRO A 90 20.38 -6.87 8.24
N ASP A 91 20.22 -5.91 9.15
CA ASP A 91 19.98 -4.51 8.83
C ASP A 91 21.26 -3.84 8.31
N GLY A 92 21.14 -3.07 7.23
CA GLY A 92 22.23 -2.38 6.55
C GLY A 92 23.02 -3.26 5.57
N GLU A 93 22.73 -4.56 5.51
CA GLU A 93 23.46 -5.54 4.69
C GLU A 93 22.53 -6.31 3.74
N LEU A 94 21.32 -5.79 3.50
CA LEU A 94 20.30 -6.51 2.76
C LEU A 94 20.58 -6.53 1.26
N GLU A 95 20.56 -7.74 0.68
CA GLU A 95 20.65 -7.98 -0.75
C GLU A 95 19.34 -8.63 -1.26
N PRO A 96 18.91 -8.37 -2.51
CA PRO A 96 17.69 -8.95 -3.08
C PRO A 96 17.91 -10.41 -3.52
N THR A 97 18.25 -11.28 -2.55
CA THR A 97 18.63 -12.67 -2.78
C THR A 97 17.46 -13.55 -3.22
N LEU A 98 17.77 -14.72 -3.81
CA LEU A 98 16.75 -15.74 -4.10
C LEU A 98 16.08 -16.25 -2.82
N SER A 99 16.78 -16.29 -1.69
CA SER A 99 16.22 -16.68 -0.40
C SER A 99 15.13 -15.71 0.05
N LEU A 100 15.42 -14.40 0.07
CA LEU A 100 14.44 -13.37 0.41
C LEU A 100 13.23 -13.39 -0.55
N ARG A 101 13.51 -13.47 -1.86
CA ARG A 101 12.45 -13.56 -2.88
C ARG A 101 11.55 -14.79 -2.67
N ARG A 102 12.12 -15.96 -2.33
CA ARG A 102 11.38 -17.18 -2.05
C ARG A 102 10.53 -17.04 -0.79
N GLU A 103 11.09 -16.47 0.26
CA GLU A 103 10.37 -16.22 1.52
C GLU A 103 9.16 -15.29 1.31
N LEU A 104 9.35 -14.19 0.60
CA LEU A 104 8.25 -13.28 0.24
C LEU A 104 7.21 -13.97 -0.66
N ALA A 105 7.63 -14.79 -1.63
CA ALA A 105 6.71 -15.57 -2.46
C ALA A 105 5.90 -16.58 -1.64
N ARG A 106 6.53 -17.22 -0.63
CA ARG A 106 5.86 -18.10 0.33
C ARG A 106 4.78 -17.36 1.12
N LEU A 107 5.10 -16.19 1.65
CA LEU A 107 4.14 -15.36 2.38
C LEU A 107 2.98 -14.92 1.48
N ILE A 108 3.25 -14.50 0.25
CA ILE A 108 2.21 -14.12 -0.72
C ILE A 108 1.29 -15.31 -1.03
N ARG A 109 1.86 -16.51 -1.28
CA ARG A 109 1.06 -17.71 -1.54
C ARG A 109 0.23 -18.14 -0.32
N ARG A 110 0.77 -18.00 0.89
CA ARG A 110 0.08 -18.31 2.15
C ARG A 110 -1.07 -17.34 2.41
N TYR A 111 -0.79 -16.07 2.40
CA TYR A 111 -1.73 -15.02 2.79
C TYR A 111 -2.74 -14.70 1.69
N LYS A 112 -2.36 -14.86 0.44
CA LYS A 112 -3.16 -14.59 -0.76
C LYS A 112 -3.69 -13.14 -0.83
N PRO A 113 -2.81 -12.11 -0.74
CA PRO A 113 -3.23 -10.73 -0.80
C PRO A 113 -3.76 -10.36 -2.18
N GLU A 114 -4.80 -9.53 -2.23
CA GLU A 114 -5.27 -8.91 -3.48
C GLU A 114 -4.38 -7.75 -3.89
N ALA A 115 -3.82 -7.03 -2.91
CA ALA A 115 -2.88 -5.94 -3.11
C ALA A 115 -1.58 -6.16 -2.35
N VAL A 116 -0.46 -5.77 -2.95
CA VAL A 116 0.85 -5.67 -2.29
C VAL A 116 1.32 -4.22 -2.38
N VAL A 117 1.88 -3.69 -1.29
CA VAL A 117 2.46 -2.35 -1.21
C VAL A 117 3.94 -2.48 -0.86
N THR A 118 4.81 -1.77 -1.58
CA THR A 118 6.27 -1.71 -1.32
C THR A 118 6.87 -0.46 -1.95
N GLY A 119 8.16 -0.21 -1.73
CA GLY A 119 8.90 0.92 -2.32
C GLY A 119 9.25 0.76 -3.79
N ASP A 120 9.81 1.82 -4.39
CA ASP A 120 10.37 1.77 -5.74
C ASP A 120 11.83 1.31 -5.70
N PRO A 121 12.19 0.16 -6.32
CA PRO A 121 13.58 -0.31 -6.37
C PRO A 121 14.48 0.56 -7.26
N GLN A 122 13.91 1.43 -8.10
CA GLN A 122 14.65 2.28 -9.03
C GLN A 122 15.02 3.63 -8.44
N GLY A 123 14.31 4.11 -7.41
CA GLY A 123 14.58 5.37 -6.74
C GLY A 123 15.91 5.30 -5.97
N VAL A 124 16.94 5.98 -6.48
CA VAL A 124 18.26 6.08 -5.82
C VAL A 124 18.40 7.40 -5.08
N PHE A 125 17.92 8.49 -5.69
CA PHE A 125 18.01 9.83 -5.13
C PHE A 125 16.61 10.42 -5.00
N TYR A 126 16.34 11.05 -3.86
CA TYR A 126 15.12 11.82 -3.65
C TYR A 126 15.50 13.29 -3.39
N GLY A 127 15.07 14.17 -4.29
CA GLY A 127 15.51 15.56 -4.27
C GLY A 127 17.03 15.70 -4.36
N ASN A 128 17.57 16.75 -3.72
CA ASN A 128 18.99 17.06 -3.77
C ASN A 128 19.80 16.59 -2.54
N GLY A 129 19.19 15.87 -1.61
CA GLY A 129 19.85 15.61 -0.32
C GLY A 129 19.67 14.21 0.27
N TYR A 130 18.82 13.36 -0.31
CA TYR A 130 18.57 12.03 0.24
C TYR A 130 18.96 10.93 -0.76
N ILE A 131 19.88 10.05 -0.30
CA ILE A 131 20.21 8.80 -1.00
C ILE A 131 19.35 7.72 -0.37
N ASN A 132 18.52 7.06 -1.21
CA ASN A 132 17.65 5.99 -0.75
C ASN A 132 18.44 4.82 -0.17
N HIS A 133 18.02 4.36 1.00
CA HIS A 133 18.71 3.29 1.72
C HIS A 133 18.81 2.03 0.83
N PRO A 134 19.96 1.34 0.78
CA PRO A 134 20.12 0.14 -0.05
C PRO A 134 19.11 -0.95 0.32
N ASP A 135 18.77 -1.12 1.60
CA ASP A 135 17.82 -2.12 2.06
C ASP A 135 16.39 -1.82 1.58
N HIS A 136 15.98 -0.53 1.47
CA HIS A 136 14.69 -0.19 0.86
C HIS A 136 14.60 -0.69 -0.57
N ARG A 137 15.67 -0.48 -1.34
CA ARG A 137 15.72 -0.92 -2.75
C ARG A 137 15.82 -2.42 -2.88
N ALA A 138 16.60 -3.09 -2.02
CA ALA A 138 16.74 -4.54 -1.99
C ALA A 138 15.39 -5.21 -1.64
N THR A 139 14.71 -4.71 -0.60
CA THR A 139 13.36 -5.16 -0.22
C THR A 139 12.37 -4.96 -1.36
N ALA A 140 12.31 -3.78 -1.94
CA ALA A 140 11.41 -3.47 -3.04
C ALA A 140 11.65 -4.37 -4.26
N GLN A 141 12.90 -4.59 -4.66
CA GLN A 141 13.26 -5.47 -5.76
C GLN A 141 12.86 -6.93 -5.48
N ALA A 142 13.13 -7.43 -4.29
CA ALA A 142 12.75 -8.78 -3.90
C ALA A 142 11.21 -8.93 -3.87
N ALA A 143 10.48 -7.93 -3.37
CA ALA A 143 9.03 -7.90 -3.34
C ALA A 143 8.41 -7.90 -4.75
N LEU A 144 8.91 -7.06 -5.67
CA LEU A 144 8.46 -7.05 -7.07
C LEU A 144 8.65 -8.42 -7.71
N TYR A 145 9.83 -9.04 -7.53
CA TYR A 145 10.12 -10.36 -8.08
C TYR A 145 9.35 -11.48 -7.40
N ALA A 146 8.98 -11.32 -6.13
CA ALA A 146 8.10 -12.24 -5.42
C ALA A 146 6.67 -12.14 -5.96
N VAL A 147 6.15 -10.93 -6.18
CA VAL A 147 4.82 -10.73 -6.81
C VAL A 147 4.79 -11.30 -8.21
N PHE A 148 5.79 -10.97 -9.04
CA PHE A 148 5.91 -11.49 -10.40
C PHE A 148 7.38 -11.83 -10.74
N PRO A 149 7.64 -13.04 -11.22
CA PRO A 149 6.68 -14.12 -11.51
C PRO A 149 6.51 -15.13 -10.37
N SER A 150 7.16 -14.96 -9.18
CA SER A 150 7.42 -16.07 -8.27
C SER A 150 6.17 -16.60 -7.56
N SER A 151 5.27 -15.71 -7.13
CA SER A 151 4.05 -16.14 -6.43
C SER A 151 3.01 -16.76 -7.36
N GLU A 152 2.95 -16.33 -8.64
CA GLU A 152 1.91 -16.80 -9.57
C GLU A 152 2.34 -17.97 -10.46
N THR A 153 3.65 -18.22 -10.61
CA THR A 153 4.15 -19.28 -11.50
C THR A 153 4.38 -20.59 -10.74
N ARG A 154 3.65 -21.62 -11.13
CA ARG A 154 3.66 -22.94 -10.45
C ARG A 154 5.05 -23.59 -10.40
N LEU A 155 5.84 -23.47 -11.47
CA LEU A 155 7.14 -24.11 -11.58
C LEU A 155 8.31 -23.29 -11.00
N ILE A 156 8.02 -22.14 -10.36
CA ILE A 156 9.02 -21.39 -9.59
C ILE A 156 8.85 -21.74 -8.10
N PHE A 157 9.95 -22.10 -7.44
CA PHE A 157 9.96 -22.56 -6.05
C PHE A 157 8.98 -23.72 -5.82
N THR A 158 9.22 -24.84 -6.53
CA THR A 158 8.36 -26.02 -6.51
C THR A 158 8.27 -26.70 -5.16
N ASP A 159 9.24 -26.49 -4.28
CA ASP A 159 9.23 -26.90 -2.88
C ASP A 159 8.05 -26.27 -2.11
N LEU A 160 7.65 -25.04 -2.44
CA LEU A 160 6.47 -24.42 -1.84
C LEU A 160 5.17 -25.17 -2.17
N LEU A 161 5.10 -25.88 -3.29
CA LEU A 161 3.95 -26.73 -3.62
C LEU A 161 3.90 -27.97 -2.73
N ILE A 162 5.08 -28.55 -2.41
CA ILE A 162 5.19 -29.68 -1.50
C ILE A 162 4.68 -29.28 -0.11
N ASP A 163 4.97 -28.04 0.30
CA ASP A 163 4.50 -27.44 1.55
C ASP A 163 3.01 -27.00 1.50
N GLY A 164 2.32 -27.22 0.37
CA GLY A 164 0.90 -26.88 0.21
C GLY A 164 0.60 -25.42 -0.17
N TYR A 165 1.63 -24.63 -0.49
CA TYR A 165 1.46 -23.23 -0.93
C TYR A 165 1.21 -23.14 -2.43
N GLU A 166 -0.05 -23.20 -2.83
CA GLU A 166 -0.46 -23.06 -4.23
C GLU A 166 -0.18 -21.64 -4.77
N PRO A 167 0.09 -21.52 -6.09
CA PRO A 167 0.31 -20.22 -6.72
C PRO A 167 -0.80 -19.22 -6.44
N HIS A 168 -0.41 -17.97 -6.25
CA HIS A 168 -1.34 -16.86 -6.06
C HIS A 168 -0.96 -15.67 -6.94
N LYS A 169 -1.95 -15.08 -7.59
CA LYS A 169 -1.81 -13.88 -8.42
C LYS A 169 -2.30 -12.65 -7.67
N VAL A 170 -1.39 -11.74 -7.38
CA VAL A 170 -1.70 -10.42 -6.84
C VAL A 170 -2.46 -9.60 -7.89
N LYS A 171 -3.55 -8.95 -7.51
CA LYS A 171 -4.37 -8.16 -8.43
C LYS A 171 -3.78 -6.78 -8.70
N ARG A 172 -3.22 -6.14 -7.65
CA ARG A 172 -2.60 -4.81 -7.74
C ARG A 172 -1.32 -4.74 -6.92
N LEU A 173 -0.28 -4.19 -7.53
CA LEU A 173 0.97 -3.83 -6.87
C LEU A 173 1.03 -2.31 -6.79
N TYR A 174 1.15 -1.80 -5.58
CA TYR A 174 1.32 -0.38 -5.27
C TYR A 174 2.79 -0.12 -4.92
N VAL A 175 3.42 0.77 -5.66
CA VAL A 175 4.83 1.12 -5.49
C VAL A 175 4.91 2.59 -5.10
N HIS A 176 5.26 2.86 -3.82
CA HIS A 176 5.43 4.22 -3.32
C HIS A 176 6.83 4.77 -3.63
N GLY A 177 6.99 6.09 -3.56
CA GLY A 177 8.26 6.77 -3.81
C GLY A 177 8.71 6.70 -5.28
N SER A 178 7.80 6.48 -6.22
CA SER A 178 8.10 6.42 -7.64
C SER A 178 7.93 7.79 -8.30
N GLU A 179 8.92 8.20 -9.11
CA GLU A 179 8.78 9.38 -9.98
C GLU A 179 7.70 9.21 -11.06
N LYS A 180 7.20 7.98 -11.24
CA LYS A 180 6.18 7.63 -12.24
C LYS A 180 4.84 7.32 -11.59
N SER A 181 4.54 7.94 -10.46
CA SER A 181 3.25 7.79 -9.78
C SER A 181 2.09 8.13 -10.72
N ASP A 182 1.02 7.32 -10.67
CA ASP A 182 -0.19 7.47 -11.50
C ASP A 182 -1.48 7.31 -10.69
N THR A 183 -1.35 7.12 -9.39
CA THR A 183 -2.47 6.90 -8.47
C THR A 183 -2.20 7.63 -7.16
N TRP A 184 -3.16 8.46 -6.74
CA TRP A 184 -3.12 9.20 -5.48
C TRP A 184 -4.28 8.74 -4.61
N VAL A 185 -3.96 8.29 -3.41
CA VAL A 185 -4.95 7.86 -2.42
C VAL A 185 -5.17 9.00 -1.45
N ASP A 186 -6.42 9.44 -1.33
CA ASP A 186 -6.81 10.45 -0.35
C ASP A 186 -6.70 9.87 1.07
N ILE A 187 -5.86 10.50 1.90
CA ILE A 187 -5.62 10.11 3.29
C ILE A 187 -6.07 11.19 4.29
N ALA A 188 -6.87 12.16 3.88
CA ALA A 188 -7.30 13.23 4.77
C ALA A 188 -8.00 12.71 6.04
N ALA A 189 -8.80 11.67 5.92
CA ALA A 189 -9.45 11.04 7.06
C ALA A 189 -8.49 10.24 7.96
N THR A 190 -7.39 9.73 7.43
CA THR A 190 -6.49 8.77 8.11
C THR A 190 -5.10 9.31 8.42
N ILE A 191 -4.77 10.55 8.01
CA ILE A 191 -3.46 11.16 8.28
C ILE A 191 -3.16 11.26 9.78
N GLY A 192 -4.17 11.50 10.61
CA GLY A 192 -4.02 11.52 12.07
C GLY A 192 -3.64 10.14 12.63
N ILE A 193 -4.21 9.07 12.07
CA ILE A 193 -3.88 7.67 12.45
C ILE A 193 -2.43 7.36 12.04
N LYS A 194 -2.04 7.71 10.79
CA LYS A 194 -0.65 7.59 10.30
C LYS A 194 0.35 8.25 11.24
N ILE A 195 0.12 9.50 11.62
CA ILE A 195 0.99 10.25 12.54
C ILE A 195 1.04 9.58 13.92
N SER A 196 -0.10 9.15 14.44
CA SER A 196 -0.17 8.45 15.74
C SER A 196 0.58 7.12 15.74
N ALA A 197 0.54 6.39 14.63
CA ALA A 197 1.31 5.16 14.44
C ALA A 197 2.81 5.47 14.36
N LEU A 198 3.22 6.46 13.56
CA LEU A 198 4.62 6.85 13.45
C LEU A 198 5.22 7.26 14.81
N LYS A 199 4.47 7.99 15.63
CA LYS A 199 4.90 8.39 16.98
C LYS A 199 5.13 7.21 17.94
N LYS A 200 4.83 5.96 17.56
CA LYS A 200 5.20 4.76 18.35
C LYS A 200 6.66 4.37 18.23
N HIS A 201 7.37 4.85 17.21
CA HIS A 201 8.79 4.58 16.98
C HIS A 201 9.68 5.54 17.77
N VAL A 202 9.53 5.52 19.09
CA VAL A 202 10.21 6.44 20.02
C VAL A 202 11.73 6.33 19.93
N SER A 203 12.26 5.11 19.74
CA SER A 203 13.71 4.88 19.63
C SER A 203 14.35 5.60 18.44
N GLN A 204 13.57 5.88 17.40
CA GLN A 204 14.00 6.52 16.16
C GLN A 204 13.69 8.02 16.13
N LEU A 205 12.57 8.41 16.72
CA LEU A 205 12.13 9.80 16.71
C LEU A 205 12.74 10.61 17.85
N GLY A 206 13.03 9.99 19.00
CA GLY A 206 13.43 10.72 20.21
C GLY A 206 12.38 11.78 20.57
N ASP A 207 12.86 13.02 20.76
CA ASP A 207 12.00 14.17 21.08
C ASP A 207 11.44 14.89 19.82
N TRP A 208 11.78 14.38 18.62
CA TRP A 208 11.30 14.99 17.38
C TRP A 208 9.84 14.65 17.09
N ASP A 209 9.01 15.68 16.87
CA ASP A 209 7.63 15.50 16.42
C ASP A 209 7.55 15.52 14.88
N PRO A 210 7.24 14.38 14.24
CA PRO A 210 7.18 14.27 12.79
C PRO A 210 5.89 14.87 12.16
N GLU A 211 4.90 15.29 12.96
CA GLU A 211 3.56 15.63 12.48
C GLU A 211 3.57 16.70 11.38
N LYS A 212 4.31 17.78 11.60
CA LYS A 212 4.38 18.89 10.63
C LYS A 212 4.93 18.39 9.30
N MET A 213 6.02 17.65 9.33
CA MET A 213 6.68 17.14 8.12
C MET A 213 5.78 16.15 7.35
N ILE A 214 5.11 15.24 8.05
CA ILE A 214 4.19 14.26 7.41
C ILE A 214 3.02 14.98 6.74
N ARG A 215 2.46 16.01 7.38
CA ARG A 215 1.38 16.81 6.77
C ARG A 215 1.87 17.59 5.55
N GLU A 216 3.05 18.19 5.62
CA GLU A 216 3.64 18.91 4.49
C GLU A 216 3.90 17.97 3.28
N TRP A 217 4.46 16.81 3.51
CA TRP A 217 4.68 15.83 2.44
C TRP A 217 3.37 15.34 1.81
N ALA A 218 2.39 14.97 2.64
CA ALA A 218 1.10 14.50 2.14
C ALA A 218 0.31 15.61 1.41
N ALA A 219 0.45 16.86 1.81
CA ALA A 219 -0.16 18.01 1.14
C ALA A 219 0.52 18.31 -0.20
N GLU A 220 1.85 18.19 -0.30
CA GLU A 220 2.56 18.38 -1.57
C GLU A 220 2.18 17.30 -2.60
N GLU A 221 2.08 16.03 -2.18
CA GLU A 221 1.58 14.95 -3.02
C GLU A 221 0.12 15.16 -3.50
N ALA A 222 -0.69 15.82 -2.70
CA ALA A 222 -2.10 16.09 -2.99
C ALA A 222 -2.35 17.28 -3.93
N LYS A 223 -1.38 18.21 -4.03
CA LYS A 223 -1.54 19.57 -4.54
C LYS A 223 -2.15 19.68 -5.95
N GLU A 224 -1.73 18.80 -6.88
CA GLU A 224 -2.21 18.86 -8.27
C GLU A 224 -3.42 17.94 -8.51
N HIS A 225 -3.92 17.27 -7.44
CA HIS A 225 -4.94 16.24 -7.55
C HIS A 225 -6.27 16.63 -6.89
N GLY A 226 -6.38 17.85 -6.35
CA GLY A 226 -7.60 18.34 -5.71
C GLY A 226 -7.93 17.65 -4.39
N LEU A 227 -6.90 17.12 -3.71
CA LEU A 227 -6.99 16.47 -2.41
C LEU A 227 -6.33 17.36 -1.35
N GLU A 228 -6.66 17.14 -0.08
CA GLU A 228 -6.02 17.82 1.04
C GLU A 228 -4.70 17.14 1.42
N TYR A 229 -4.74 15.82 1.57
CA TYR A 229 -3.57 14.97 1.85
C TYR A 229 -3.64 13.72 1.00
N ALA A 230 -2.52 13.32 0.40
CA ALA A 230 -2.45 12.12 -0.41
C ALA A 230 -1.17 11.31 -0.15
N GLU A 231 -1.25 10.03 -0.49
CA GLU A 231 -0.10 9.15 -0.72
C GLU A 231 -0.09 8.74 -2.18
N ALA A 232 1.08 8.84 -2.83
CA ALA A 232 1.25 8.63 -4.25
C ALA A 232 1.88 7.26 -4.57
N TYR A 233 1.37 6.62 -5.62
CA TYR A 233 1.81 5.29 -6.03
C TYR A 233 1.94 5.16 -7.55
N LYS A 234 2.90 4.39 -7.99
CA LYS A 234 2.82 3.71 -9.27
C LYS A 234 2.05 2.41 -9.08
N VAL A 235 0.90 2.27 -9.74
CA VAL A 235 0.07 1.07 -9.60
C VAL A 235 0.18 0.18 -10.84
N ASN A 236 0.54 -1.09 -10.63
CA ASN A 236 0.45 -2.12 -11.66
C ASN A 236 -0.75 -3.03 -11.35
N ALA A 237 -1.79 -2.96 -12.18
CA ALA A 237 -2.96 -3.82 -12.09
C ALA A 237 -2.85 -5.01 -13.06
N SER A 238 -3.16 -6.22 -12.60
CA SER A 238 -3.14 -7.41 -13.45
C SER A 238 -4.17 -7.28 -14.60
N GLN A 239 -3.86 -7.82 -15.78
CA GLN A 239 -4.73 -7.73 -16.96
C GLN A 239 -6.14 -8.29 -16.72
N SER A 240 -6.31 -9.27 -15.83
CA SER A 240 -7.61 -9.79 -15.42
C SER A 240 -8.43 -8.76 -14.65
N SER A 241 -7.79 -7.97 -13.78
CA SER A 241 -8.43 -6.86 -13.05
C SER A 241 -8.85 -5.73 -14.00
N GLN A 242 -8.01 -5.40 -14.97
CA GLN A 242 -8.33 -4.38 -16.00
C GLN A 242 -9.52 -4.79 -16.88
N ARG A 243 -9.66 -6.09 -17.22
CA ARG A 243 -10.80 -6.60 -17.99
C ARG A 243 -12.11 -6.55 -17.21
N HIS A 244 -12.10 -6.77 -15.89
CA HIS A 244 -13.27 -6.64 -15.03
C HIS A 244 -13.71 -5.19 -14.92
N GLU A 245 -12.80 -4.26 -14.66
CA GLU A 245 -13.11 -2.82 -14.62
C GLU A 245 -13.66 -2.30 -15.96
N THR A 246 -13.11 -2.78 -17.08
CA THR A 246 -13.62 -2.41 -18.41
C THR A 246 -14.99 -2.97 -18.68
N LYS A 247 -15.31 -4.19 -18.22
CA LYS A 247 -16.66 -4.79 -18.31
C LYS A 247 -17.65 -4.04 -17.42
N GLU A 248 -17.31 -3.75 -16.18
CA GLU A 248 -18.17 -2.98 -15.27
C GLU A 248 -18.45 -1.57 -15.81
N LYS A 249 -17.44 -0.87 -16.33
CA LYS A 249 -17.61 0.44 -16.98
C LYS A 249 -18.54 0.36 -18.20
N LYS A 250 -18.45 -0.69 -19.02
CA LYS A 250 -19.35 -0.91 -20.15
C LYS A 250 -20.77 -1.23 -19.71
N ILE A 251 -20.98 -2.04 -18.69
CA ILE A 251 -22.30 -2.36 -18.13
C ILE A 251 -22.92 -1.09 -17.53
N TRP A 252 -22.16 -0.30 -16.79
CA TRP A 252 -22.63 0.94 -16.17
C TRP A 252 -23.01 2.00 -17.21
N SER A 253 -22.22 2.15 -18.29
CA SER A 253 -22.55 3.04 -19.41
C SER A 253 -23.80 2.58 -20.14
N PHE A 254 -24.01 1.28 -20.30
CA PHE A 254 -25.21 0.72 -20.93
C PHE A 254 -26.48 0.96 -20.09
N ILE A 255 -26.39 0.74 -18.75
CA ILE A 255 -27.50 1.00 -17.83
C ILE A 255 -27.87 2.49 -17.82
N ASN A 256 -26.92 3.40 -17.80
CA ASN A 256 -27.18 4.84 -17.80
C ASN A 256 -27.71 5.34 -19.16
N SER A 257 -27.31 4.73 -20.27
CA SER A 257 -27.84 5.09 -21.60
C SER A 257 -29.30 4.62 -21.81
N THR A 258 -29.69 3.51 -21.18
CA THR A 258 -31.08 3.01 -21.22
C THR A 258 -32.02 3.79 -20.29
N THR A 259 -31.52 4.33 -19.16
CA THR A 259 -32.32 5.15 -18.24
C THR A 259 -32.60 6.56 -18.80
N THR A 260 -31.69 7.11 -19.60
CA THR A 260 -31.89 8.43 -20.25
C THR A 260 -32.85 8.37 -21.47
N SER A 261 -32.98 7.23 -22.13
CA SER A 261 -33.90 7.08 -23.25
C SER A 261 -35.37 6.86 -22.86
N SER A 262 -35.63 6.43 -21.61
CA SER A 262 -37.01 6.20 -21.11
C SER A 262 -37.69 7.46 -20.54
N LEU A 263 -36.95 8.56 -20.32
CA LEU A 263 -37.48 9.82 -19.78
C LEU A 263 -37.91 10.85 -20.87
N ASN A 264 -37.69 10.57 -22.15
CA ASN A 264 -37.96 11.53 -23.25
C ASN A 264 -39.22 11.21 -24.10
N SER A 265 -40.10 10.31 -23.69
CA SER A 265 -41.27 9.91 -24.47
C SER A 265 -42.63 10.20 -23.83
N SER A 266 -42.79 11.26 -23.03
CA SER A 266 -44.11 11.76 -22.62
C SER A 266 -44.21 13.28 -22.78
N LYS A 267 -44.62 13.71 -23.99
CA LYS A 267 -45.21 15.05 -24.17
C LYS A 267 -46.60 15.05 -23.57
N PRO A 268 -46.97 16.04 -22.74
CA PRO A 268 -48.33 16.16 -22.25
C PRO A 268 -49.27 16.63 -23.40
N THR A 269 -50.27 15.84 -23.73
CA THR A 269 -51.38 16.24 -24.57
C THR A 269 -52.26 17.21 -23.81
N LYS A 270 -52.55 18.40 -24.43
CA LYS A 270 -53.50 19.37 -23.92
C LYS A 270 -54.93 18.78 -23.95
N PRO A 271 -55.78 19.02 -22.94
CA PRO A 271 -57.20 18.65 -22.98
C PRO A 271 -58.00 19.58 -23.90
N PRO A 272 -59.09 19.09 -24.53
CA PRO A 272 -59.93 19.89 -25.42
C PRO A 272 -60.83 20.83 -24.61
N PHE A 273 -61.07 22.03 -25.19
CA PHE A 273 -61.96 23.05 -24.68
C PHE A 273 -63.43 22.55 -24.66
N LEU A 274 -64.05 22.64 -23.49
CA LEU A 274 -65.51 22.62 -23.34
C LEU A 274 -66.08 24.00 -23.63
N LYS A 275 -66.95 24.10 -24.64
CA LYS A 275 -67.79 25.24 -24.89
C LYS A 275 -69.04 25.19 -23.97
N THR A 276 -69.29 26.28 -23.22
CA THR A 276 -70.55 26.50 -22.52
C THR A 276 -71.59 27.08 -23.49
N PRO A 277 -72.86 26.62 -23.44
CA PRO A 277 -73.97 27.30 -24.15
C PRO A 277 -74.60 28.40 -23.32
N ALA A 278 -75.28 29.32 -23.96
CA ALA A 278 -75.92 30.56 -23.62
C ALA A 278 -76.79 30.58 -22.36
#